data_497ca2227c6f03b1be3bfb77a57526cf
#
_entry.id   497ca2227c6f03b1be3bfb77a57526cf
#
_cell.length_a   1.000
_cell.length_b   1.000
_cell.length_c   1.000
_cell.angle_alpha   90.00
_cell.angle_beta   90.00
_cell.angle_gamma   90.00
#
_symmetry.space_group_name_H-M   'P 1'
#
loop_
_entity.id
_entity.type
_entity.pdbx_description
1 polymer ?
#
loop_
_entity_poly.entity_id
_entity_poly.type
_entity_poly.pdbx_seq_one_letter_code
_entity_poly.pdbx_strand_id
1 'polypeptide(L)'
;MATAHFNEENSADIVIGQNANAKDERLQQVMEVITRHLHAAVKEIEPTQEEWMQAIQFLTATGHKCDDWRQEYILLSDVLGVSMLVDAINSRRPAGASENTVLGPFHIGGTPEYEMGTNICLDGKGEDMLVRGRVLDIDGN
;
A
#
# COMPACT_ATOMS: atom_id res chain seq x y z
N MET A 1 -3.05 -37.78 17.53
CA MET A 1 -3.58 -37.46 16.20
C MET A 1 -2.39 -37.47 15.26
N ALA A 2 -2.43 -38.20 14.15
CA ALA A 2 -1.37 -38.17 13.15
C ALA A 2 -1.31 -36.74 12.58
N THR A 3 -0.18 -36.05 12.68
CA THR A 3 0.05 -34.76 12.04
C THR A 3 -0.03 -34.98 10.55
N ALA A 4 -0.98 -34.33 9.90
CA ALA A 4 -1.09 -34.35 8.44
C ALA A 4 0.22 -33.82 7.84
N HIS A 5 0.82 -34.56 6.90
CA HIS A 5 2.00 -34.07 6.19
C HIS A 5 1.61 -32.88 5.30
N PHE A 6 2.49 -31.85 5.29
CA PHE A 6 2.34 -30.69 4.42
C PHE A 6 2.29 -31.12 2.94
N ASN A 7 1.27 -30.67 2.24
CA ASN A 7 1.12 -30.87 0.81
C ASN A 7 0.42 -29.63 0.19
N GLU A 8 0.28 -29.64 -1.11
CA GLU A 8 -0.34 -28.54 -1.84
C GLU A 8 -1.77 -28.24 -1.36
N GLU A 9 -2.59 -29.26 -1.10
CA GLU A 9 -3.99 -29.08 -0.71
C GLU A 9 -4.15 -28.44 0.68
N ASN A 10 -3.36 -28.90 1.66
CA ASN A 10 -3.48 -28.49 3.08
C ASN A 10 -2.48 -27.42 3.51
N SER A 11 -1.66 -26.93 2.60
CA SER A 11 -0.53 -26.03 2.89
C SER A 11 -0.92 -24.80 3.71
N ALA A 12 -1.99 -24.11 3.33
CA ALA A 12 -2.45 -22.91 4.05
C ALA A 12 -2.96 -23.27 5.45
N ASP A 13 -3.75 -24.33 5.60
CA ASP A 13 -4.36 -24.70 6.88
C ASP A 13 -3.31 -25.16 7.89
N ILE A 14 -2.26 -25.85 7.45
CA ILE A 14 -1.14 -26.21 8.32
C ILE A 14 -0.41 -24.97 8.84
N VAL A 15 -0.08 -24.02 7.99
CA VAL A 15 0.60 -22.77 8.38
C VAL A 15 -0.27 -21.93 9.30
N ILE A 16 -1.56 -21.81 9.00
CA ILE A 16 -2.53 -21.09 9.84
C ILE A 16 -2.65 -21.75 11.21
N GLY A 17 -2.72 -23.08 11.24
CA GLY A 17 -2.78 -23.84 12.49
C GLY A 17 -1.57 -23.61 13.41
N GLN A 18 -0.37 -23.40 12.87
CA GLN A 18 0.83 -23.05 13.64
C GLN A 18 0.71 -21.68 14.31
N ASN A 19 -0.04 -20.76 13.74
CA ASN A 19 -0.25 -19.41 14.25
C ASN A 19 -1.48 -19.28 15.17
N ALA A 20 -2.20 -20.38 15.43
CA ALA A 20 -3.45 -20.38 16.21
C ALA A 20 -3.27 -19.93 17.68
N ASN A 21 -2.05 -19.96 18.20
CA ASN A 21 -1.72 -19.54 19.57
C ASN A 21 -1.20 -18.09 19.68
N ALA A 22 -1.30 -17.30 18.63
CA ALA A 22 -0.91 -15.89 18.69
C ALA A 22 -1.76 -15.16 19.75
N LYS A 23 -1.11 -14.32 20.58
CA LYS A 23 -1.78 -13.58 21.66
C LYS A 23 -2.61 -12.39 21.13
N ASP A 24 -2.29 -11.90 19.96
CA ASP A 24 -2.98 -10.78 19.29
C ASP A 24 -3.94 -11.35 18.25
N GLU A 25 -5.25 -11.26 18.55
CA GLU A 25 -6.31 -11.77 17.67
C GLU A 25 -6.32 -11.06 16.30
N ARG A 26 -6.01 -9.75 16.27
CA ARG A 26 -5.95 -9.01 15.01
C ARG A 26 -4.78 -9.46 14.16
N LEU A 27 -3.61 -9.64 14.76
CA LEU A 27 -2.44 -10.19 14.07
C LEU A 27 -2.73 -11.58 13.54
N GLN A 28 -3.37 -12.43 14.33
CA GLN A 28 -3.77 -13.78 13.91
C GLN A 28 -4.66 -13.72 12.66
N GLN A 29 -5.71 -12.88 12.67
CA GLN A 29 -6.60 -12.67 11.53
C GLN A 29 -5.84 -12.19 10.29
N VAL A 30 -4.94 -11.22 10.44
CA VAL A 30 -4.13 -10.69 9.34
C VAL A 30 -3.26 -11.79 8.75
N MET A 31 -2.56 -12.56 9.58
CA MET A 31 -1.68 -13.64 9.13
C MET A 31 -2.46 -14.77 8.45
N GLU A 32 -3.65 -15.09 8.93
CA GLU A 32 -4.53 -16.07 8.28
C GLU A 32 -4.91 -15.63 6.86
N VAL A 33 -5.40 -14.40 6.71
CA VAL A 33 -5.82 -13.85 5.40
C VAL A 33 -4.63 -13.79 4.44
N ILE A 34 -3.48 -13.28 4.89
CA ILE A 34 -2.26 -13.20 4.05
C ILE A 34 -1.83 -14.60 3.62
N THR A 35 -1.77 -15.55 4.55
CA THR A 35 -1.34 -16.94 4.23
C THR A 35 -2.25 -17.56 3.17
N ARG A 36 -3.59 -17.46 3.33
CA ARG A 36 -4.54 -18.01 2.36
C ARG A 36 -4.33 -17.43 0.97
N HIS A 37 -4.23 -16.11 0.86
CA HIS A 37 -4.09 -15.44 -0.44
C HIS A 37 -2.72 -15.67 -1.08
N LEU A 38 -1.63 -15.69 -0.30
CA LEU A 38 -0.30 -16.02 -0.83
C LEU A 38 -0.24 -17.46 -1.36
N HIS A 39 -0.78 -18.43 -0.59
CA HIS A 39 -0.80 -19.82 -1.05
C HIS A 39 -1.71 -19.99 -2.27
N ALA A 40 -2.83 -19.29 -2.34
CA ALA A 40 -3.69 -19.31 -3.52
C ALA A 40 -2.95 -18.74 -4.75
N ALA A 41 -2.27 -17.60 -4.61
CA ALA A 41 -1.48 -17.01 -5.67
C ALA A 41 -0.35 -17.94 -6.15
N VAL A 42 0.37 -18.57 -5.23
CA VAL A 42 1.44 -19.53 -5.60
C VAL A 42 0.88 -20.72 -6.37
N LYS A 43 -0.28 -21.27 -5.97
CA LYS A 43 -0.95 -22.37 -6.68
C LYS A 43 -1.46 -21.97 -8.06
N GLU A 44 -1.91 -20.73 -8.23
CA GLU A 44 -2.38 -20.20 -9.50
C GLU A 44 -1.25 -19.89 -10.48
N ILE A 45 -0.12 -19.35 -9.95
CA ILE A 45 1.05 -18.99 -10.76
C ILE A 45 1.88 -20.23 -11.11
N GLU A 46 1.92 -21.25 -10.23
CA GLU A 46 2.76 -22.46 -10.35
C GLU A 46 4.25 -22.13 -10.63
N PRO A 47 4.91 -21.25 -9.83
CA PRO A 47 6.23 -20.77 -10.14
C PRO A 47 7.27 -21.89 -10.08
N THR A 48 8.23 -21.85 -10.99
CA THR A 48 9.44 -22.68 -10.89
C THR A 48 10.31 -22.26 -9.71
N GLN A 49 11.23 -23.14 -9.30
CA GLN A 49 12.21 -22.80 -8.24
C GLN A 49 13.08 -21.60 -8.62
N GLU A 50 13.37 -21.44 -9.89
CA GLU A 50 14.15 -20.32 -10.40
C GLU A 50 13.38 -19.00 -10.30
N GLU A 51 12.13 -18.97 -10.73
CA GLU A 51 11.24 -17.81 -10.63
C GLU A 51 10.99 -17.41 -9.16
N TRP A 52 10.76 -18.39 -8.29
CA TRP A 52 10.66 -18.15 -6.86
C TRP A 52 11.93 -17.50 -6.31
N MET A 53 13.13 -18.01 -6.68
CA MET A 53 14.39 -17.44 -6.23
C MET A 53 14.61 -16.02 -6.78
N GLN A 54 14.22 -15.74 -8.02
CA GLN A 54 14.26 -14.39 -8.60
C GLN A 54 13.37 -13.41 -7.80
N ALA A 55 12.16 -13.85 -7.41
CA ALA A 55 11.28 -13.03 -6.55
C ALA A 55 11.92 -12.74 -5.18
N ILE A 56 12.56 -13.74 -4.55
CA ILE A 56 13.29 -13.54 -3.29
C ILE A 56 14.44 -12.55 -3.46
N GLN A 57 15.22 -12.67 -4.54
CA GLN A 57 16.33 -11.74 -4.83
C GLN A 57 15.83 -10.32 -5.06
N PHE A 58 14.70 -10.14 -5.76
CA PHE A 58 14.07 -8.85 -5.96
C PHE A 58 13.64 -8.22 -4.62
N LEU A 59 12.97 -8.96 -3.75
CA LEU A 59 12.57 -8.47 -2.42
C LEU A 59 13.78 -8.12 -1.56
N THR A 60 14.83 -8.93 -1.60
CA THR A 60 16.09 -8.68 -0.89
C THR A 60 16.76 -7.39 -1.39
N ALA A 61 16.83 -7.20 -2.70
CA ALA A 61 17.39 -6.00 -3.31
C ALA A 61 16.57 -4.75 -2.97
N THR A 62 15.24 -4.87 -2.94
CA THR A 62 14.33 -3.81 -2.48
C THR A 62 14.63 -3.43 -1.03
N GLY A 63 14.76 -4.41 -0.14
CA GLY A 63 15.11 -4.18 1.27
C GLY A 63 16.46 -3.48 1.44
N HIS A 64 17.47 -3.84 0.66
CA HIS A 64 18.80 -3.20 0.69
C HIS A 64 18.79 -1.74 0.21
N LYS A 65 17.73 -1.29 -0.47
CA LYS A 65 17.56 0.10 -0.88
C LYS A 65 16.84 0.96 0.16
N CYS A 66 16.26 0.35 1.18
CA CYS A 66 15.61 1.05 2.28
C CYS A 66 16.68 1.62 3.24
N ASP A 67 16.44 2.83 3.75
CA ASP A 67 17.19 3.48 4.82
C ASP A 67 16.24 4.32 5.69
N ASP A 68 16.77 5.18 6.56
CA ASP A 68 15.96 6.02 7.47
C ASP A 68 15.02 6.99 6.75
N TRP A 69 15.30 7.32 5.49
CA TRP A 69 14.56 8.29 4.67
C TRP A 69 13.84 7.65 3.48
N ARG A 70 14.25 6.46 3.11
CA ARG A 70 13.87 5.80 1.88
C ARG A 70 13.19 4.46 2.16
N GLN A 71 11.93 4.34 1.73
CA GLN A 71 11.11 3.14 1.96
C GLN A 71 10.66 2.53 0.63
N GLU A 72 11.52 1.72 0.03
CA GLU A 72 11.26 1.12 -1.28
C GLU A 72 10.09 0.12 -1.28
N TYR A 73 9.73 -0.43 -0.13
CA TYR A 73 8.51 -1.24 0.01
C TYR A 73 7.24 -0.40 -0.14
N ILE A 74 7.27 0.90 0.20
CA ILE A 74 6.17 1.81 -0.10
C ILE A 74 6.04 1.97 -1.61
N LEU A 75 7.14 2.21 -2.33
CA LEU A 75 7.14 2.28 -3.79
C LEU A 75 6.61 0.99 -4.43
N LEU A 76 7.01 -0.18 -3.93
CA LEU A 76 6.47 -1.47 -4.39
C LEU A 76 4.96 -1.56 -4.14
N SER A 77 4.49 -1.14 -2.97
CA SER A 77 3.07 -1.06 -2.62
C SER A 77 2.30 -0.14 -3.58
N ASP A 78 2.88 1.02 -3.94
CA ASP A 78 2.29 1.97 -4.88
C ASP A 78 2.17 1.37 -6.29
N VAL A 79 3.24 0.75 -6.78
CA VAL A 79 3.26 0.09 -8.10
C VAL A 79 2.23 -1.05 -8.18
N LEU A 80 2.02 -1.77 -7.08
CA LEU A 80 1.01 -2.83 -6.99
C LEU A 80 -0.41 -2.30 -6.69
N GLY A 81 -0.58 -0.98 -6.51
CA GLY A 81 -1.85 -0.34 -6.19
C GLY A 81 -2.35 -0.61 -4.77
N VAL A 82 -1.54 -1.23 -3.91
CA VAL A 82 -1.94 -1.59 -2.53
C VAL A 82 -2.12 -0.34 -1.68
N SER A 83 -1.24 0.66 -1.80
CA SER A 83 -1.36 1.93 -1.08
C SER A 83 -2.68 2.65 -1.40
N MET A 84 -3.05 2.72 -2.69
CA MET A 84 -4.32 3.31 -3.11
C MET A 84 -5.52 2.52 -2.60
N LEU A 85 -5.43 1.20 -2.55
CA LEU A 85 -6.51 0.37 -2.01
C LEU A 85 -6.68 0.58 -0.50
N VAL A 86 -5.58 0.67 0.25
CA VAL A 86 -5.61 0.97 1.69
C VAL A 86 -6.24 2.35 1.93
N ASP A 87 -5.84 3.35 1.15
CA ASP A 87 -6.43 4.69 1.23
C ASP A 87 -7.94 4.68 0.92
N ALA A 88 -8.35 4.04 -0.17
CA ALA A 88 -9.76 3.92 -0.54
C ALA A 88 -10.62 3.24 0.54
N ILE A 89 -10.07 2.23 1.24
CA ILE A 89 -10.76 1.55 2.34
C ILE A 89 -10.94 2.46 3.55
N ASN A 90 -9.89 3.24 3.90
CA ASN A 90 -9.88 4.06 5.10
C ASN A 90 -10.53 5.43 4.92
N SER A 91 -10.63 5.91 3.68
CA SER A 91 -11.14 7.24 3.32
C SER A 91 -12.44 7.16 2.53
N ARG A 92 -13.32 6.21 2.86
CA ARG A 92 -14.63 6.07 2.20
C ARG A 92 -15.43 7.35 2.31
N ARG A 93 -15.95 7.84 1.19
CA ARG A 93 -16.66 9.11 1.10
C ARG A 93 -18.10 8.90 0.59
N PRO A 94 -19.03 9.85 0.88
CA PRO A 94 -20.36 9.85 0.29
C PRO A 94 -20.30 9.91 -1.25
N ALA A 95 -21.33 9.39 -1.90
CA ALA A 95 -21.50 9.54 -3.34
C ALA A 95 -21.53 11.02 -3.73
N GLY A 96 -20.80 11.38 -4.81
CA GLY A 96 -20.68 12.77 -5.27
C GLY A 96 -19.46 13.53 -4.71
N ALA A 97 -18.79 13.03 -3.68
CA ALA A 97 -17.53 13.59 -3.25
C ALA A 97 -16.40 13.24 -4.22
N SER A 98 -15.39 14.11 -4.31
CA SER A 98 -14.17 13.81 -5.06
C SER A 98 -13.49 12.55 -4.53
N GLU A 99 -12.92 11.76 -5.44
CA GLU A 99 -12.16 10.59 -5.06
C GLU A 99 -10.93 10.96 -4.25
N ASN A 100 -10.52 10.04 -3.37
CA ASN A 100 -9.31 10.20 -2.59
C ASN A 100 -8.08 9.78 -3.42
N THR A 101 -6.91 10.26 -3.01
CA THR A 101 -5.64 9.85 -3.59
C THR A 101 -4.54 9.87 -2.52
N VAL A 102 -3.47 9.14 -2.74
CA VAL A 102 -2.27 9.25 -1.91
C VAL A 102 -1.65 10.64 -2.05
N LEU A 103 -0.97 11.10 -1.00
CA LEU A 103 -0.23 12.36 -1.05
C LEU A 103 0.89 12.29 -2.08
N GLY A 104 1.04 13.34 -2.88
CA GLY A 104 2.14 13.44 -3.83
C GLY A 104 3.50 13.56 -3.15
N PRO A 105 4.60 13.27 -3.87
CA PRO A 105 5.96 13.25 -3.31
C PRO A 105 6.47 14.64 -2.89
N PHE A 106 5.80 15.71 -3.29
CA PHE A 106 6.14 17.09 -2.94
C PHE A 106 5.32 17.64 -1.78
N HIS A 107 4.44 16.82 -1.19
CA HIS A 107 3.70 17.24 -0.01
C HIS A 107 4.64 17.36 1.21
N ILE A 108 4.63 18.53 1.85
CA ILE A 108 5.39 18.79 3.08
C ILE A 108 4.39 19.21 4.16
N GLY A 109 4.44 18.56 5.32
CA GLY A 109 3.66 18.98 6.49
C GLY A 109 4.10 20.37 6.97
N GLY A 110 3.14 21.20 7.39
CA GLY A 110 3.43 22.57 7.84
C GLY A 110 3.75 23.54 6.70
N THR A 111 3.20 23.29 5.52
CA THR A 111 3.31 24.19 4.36
C THR A 111 2.90 25.62 4.73
N PRO A 112 3.65 26.66 4.29
CA PRO A 112 3.29 28.05 4.56
C PRO A 112 1.91 28.40 4.01
N GLU A 113 1.17 29.18 4.78
CA GLU A 113 -0.10 29.75 4.35
C GLU A 113 0.13 31.10 3.67
N TYR A 114 -0.57 31.34 2.58
CA TYR A 114 -0.50 32.58 1.80
C TYR A 114 -1.89 33.19 1.62
N GLU A 115 -1.94 34.51 1.49
CA GLU A 115 -3.16 35.22 1.11
C GLU A 115 -3.61 34.79 -0.30
N MET A 116 -4.91 34.87 -0.55
CA MET A 116 -5.51 34.52 -1.85
C MET A 116 -4.92 35.41 -2.95
N GLY A 117 -4.44 34.80 -4.02
CA GLY A 117 -3.85 35.49 -5.16
C GLY A 117 -2.35 35.78 -5.03
N THR A 118 -1.72 35.35 -3.92
CA THR A 118 -0.27 35.47 -3.78
C THR A 118 0.44 34.60 -4.83
N ASN A 119 1.50 35.14 -5.43
CA ASN A 119 2.42 34.36 -6.26
C ASN A 119 3.31 33.50 -5.34
N ILE A 120 3.18 32.17 -5.45
CA ILE A 120 3.94 31.19 -4.66
C ILE A 120 5.28 30.84 -5.30
N CYS A 121 5.59 31.36 -6.49
CA CYS A 121 6.91 31.21 -7.12
C CYS A 121 7.90 32.19 -6.49
N LEU A 122 8.74 31.70 -5.57
CA LEU A 122 9.67 32.55 -4.81
C LEU A 122 10.97 32.85 -5.57
N ASP A 123 11.28 32.11 -6.63
CA ASP A 123 12.54 32.28 -7.40
C ASP A 123 12.34 33.10 -8.67
N GLY A 124 11.12 33.49 -9.00
CA GLY A 124 10.76 34.33 -10.13
C GLY A 124 11.06 33.74 -11.50
N LYS A 125 11.20 32.40 -11.59
CA LYS A 125 11.49 31.68 -12.84
C LYS A 125 10.23 31.05 -13.40
N GLY A 126 10.20 30.90 -14.72
CA GLY A 126 9.08 30.31 -15.45
C GLY A 126 8.05 31.35 -15.92
N GLU A 127 6.91 30.87 -16.41
CA GLU A 127 5.79 31.67 -16.83
C GLU A 127 4.72 31.68 -15.75
N ASP A 128 4.06 32.84 -15.57
CA ASP A 128 2.99 32.97 -14.59
C ASP A 128 1.79 32.10 -14.96
N MET A 129 1.29 31.32 -14.01
CA MET A 129 0.09 30.50 -14.17
C MET A 129 -0.93 30.88 -13.09
N LEU A 130 -2.15 31.21 -13.50
CA LEU A 130 -3.25 31.42 -12.56
C LEU A 130 -4.02 30.12 -12.33
N VAL A 131 -4.01 29.63 -11.08
CA VAL A 131 -4.82 28.49 -10.66
C VAL A 131 -6.05 29.00 -9.90
N ARG A 132 -7.24 28.56 -10.30
CA ARG A 132 -8.50 28.84 -9.60
C ARG A 132 -9.21 27.55 -9.29
N GLY A 133 -9.75 27.44 -8.07
CA GLY A 133 -10.51 26.30 -7.63
C GLY A 133 -11.50 26.68 -6.54
N ARG A 134 -12.47 25.82 -6.29
CA ARG A 134 -13.39 25.89 -5.16
C ARG A 134 -13.44 24.54 -4.47
N VAL A 135 -13.41 24.54 -3.16
CA VAL A 135 -13.72 23.37 -2.35
C VAL A 135 -15.17 23.51 -1.91
N LEU A 136 -16.00 22.54 -2.27
CA LEU A 136 -17.43 22.56 -1.99
C LEU A 136 -17.81 21.33 -1.19
N ASP A 137 -18.89 21.42 -0.43
CA ASP A 137 -19.54 20.24 0.12
C ASP A 137 -20.31 19.46 -0.97
N ILE A 138 -20.92 18.32 -0.60
CA ILE A 138 -21.66 17.48 -1.57
C ILE A 138 -22.95 18.14 -2.08
N ASP A 139 -23.43 19.21 -1.43
CA ASP A 139 -24.61 20.00 -1.82
C ASP A 139 -24.22 21.20 -2.68
N GLY A 140 -22.92 21.44 -2.90
CA GLY A 140 -22.39 22.49 -3.77
C GLY A 140 -22.21 23.85 -3.10
N ASN A 141 -22.21 23.89 -1.75
CA ASN A 141 -22.00 25.11 -0.98
C ASN A 141 -20.51 25.35 -0.69
#